data_558f1d8bc2aa84c10b7094082c97ccc8
#
_entry.id   558f1d8bc2aa84c10b7094082c97ccc8
#
_cell.length_a   1.000
_cell.length_b   1.000
_cell.length_c   1.000
_cell.angle_alpha   90.00
_cell.angle_beta   90.00
_cell.angle_gamma   90.00
#
_symmetry.space_group_name_H-M   'P 1'
#
loop_
_entity.id
_entity.type
_entity.pdbx_description
1 polymer ?
#
loop_
_entity_poly.entity_id
_entity_poly.type
_entity_poly.pdbx_seq_one_letter_code
_entity_poly.pdbx_strand_id
1 'polypeptide(L)'
;MNSRLPQIAFMSTYIPKKCGLATYTHHLREAVSHAKGHRSSDPVITMCNEDEQADYREPWMLPLLKQEKEDYRKAADFINQSSVDMVSLQHEFGIFGGEAGSYLLEFLHRVKKPVVTTFHTVFEQPATPYSDVQKEIARWSDHLLVMNRKGIGYLHDNFEVPLEKITFIPHGTPVPNKADRLKVRSSAGWENRKVLFTFGLLGRSKGIELVLEALASAVHAVPELLYVIAGQTHPEVRKHEGEAYRDELKALIAEYGLEHHVQWIDRYVPEDQLVALISACDLYVTPYPGMSQITSGTLAYAAGLGRPILSTPYVYAKDLVQGYEEMLLPFGDVDAWSAKLIEVFTYPGMLGNWESVISDIGRSMHWPHVGAQHLRLFQQVITQQRNKIADVV
;
A
#
# COMPACT_ATOMS: atom_id res chain seq x y z
N MET A 1 4.51 -6.21 38.02
CA MET A 1 5.70 -5.61 37.39
C MET A 1 5.22 -4.71 36.25
N ASN A 2 5.39 -3.39 36.35
CA ASN A 2 5.12 -2.48 35.26
C ASN A 2 6.16 -2.76 34.14
N SER A 3 5.82 -3.62 33.18
CA SER A 3 6.71 -3.86 32.05
C SER A 3 6.74 -2.56 31.22
N ARG A 4 7.93 -1.99 31.07
CA ARG A 4 8.18 -0.86 30.15
C ARG A 4 7.62 -1.25 28.78
N LEU A 5 6.86 -0.34 28.16
CA LEU A 5 6.40 -0.51 26.78
C LEU A 5 7.60 -0.56 25.83
N PRO A 6 7.58 -1.45 24.83
CA PRO A 6 8.70 -1.60 23.92
C PRO A 6 8.90 -0.34 23.07
N GLN A 7 10.16 0.03 22.84
CA GLN A 7 10.53 1.07 21.89
C GLN A 7 10.90 0.42 20.54
N ILE A 8 10.21 0.81 19.49
CA ILE A 8 10.32 0.24 18.16
C ILE A 8 10.96 1.25 17.21
N ALA A 9 12.05 0.90 16.56
CA ALA A 9 12.57 1.72 15.45
C ALA A 9 11.88 1.32 14.14
N PHE A 10 11.35 2.29 13.40
CA PHE A 10 10.77 2.04 12.08
C PHE A 10 11.81 2.40 11.01
N MET A 11 12.08 1.48 10.07
CA MET A 11 13.05 1.69 9.01
C MET A 11 12.37 1.60 7.64
N SER A 12 12.37 2.71 6.89
CA SER A 12 11.75 2.84 5.56
C SER A 12 11.99 4.23 4.96
N THR A 13 11.32 4.55 3.85
CA THR A 13 11.01 5.94 3.51
C THR A 13 9.96 6.50 4.49
N TYR A 14 9.98 7.81 4.72
CA TYR A 14 9.06 8.46 5.65
C TYR A 14 8.60 9.83 5.12
N ILE A 15 7.52 10.38 5.69
CA ILE A 15 7.09 11.74 5.39
C ILE A 15 8.18 12.75 5.77
N PRO A 16 8.38 13.83 4.99
CA PRO A 16 7.50 14.42 3.98
C PRO A 16 7.63 13.83 2.56
N LYS A 17 8.40 12.75 2.35
CA LYS A 17 8.53 12.11 1.04
C LYS A 17 7.17 11.67 0.52
N LYS A 18 6.83 12.11 -0.71
CA LYS A 18 5.54 11.82 -1.36
C LYS A 18 5.58 10.45 -2.04
N CYS A 19 5.47 9.39 -1.25
CA CYS A 19 5.34 8.02 -1.75
C CYS A 19 4.44 7.18 -0.83
N GLY A 20 3.81 6.15 -1.39
CA GLY A 20 2.88 5.29 -0.65
C GLY A 20 3.51 4.62 0.56
N LEU A 21 4.78 4.21 0.46
CA LEU A 21 5.49 3.54 1.56
C LEU A 21 5.83 4.50 2.71
N ALA A 22 6.16 5.75 2.40
CA ALA A 22 6.39 6.79 3.43
C ALA A 22 5.11 7.06 4.23
N THR A 23 3.97 7.18 3.54
CA THR A 23 2.65 7.32 4.15
C THR A 23 2.28 6.09 4.98
N TYR A 24 2.48 4.88 4.45
CA TYR A 24 2.24 3.63 5.18
C TYR A 24 3.06 3.56 6.47
N THR A 25 4.36 3.84 6.40
CA THR A 25 5.26 3.78 7.56
C THR A 25 4.88 4.80 8.63
N HIS A 26 4.46 6.00 8.21
CA HIS A 26 3.95 7.02 9.12
C HIS A 26 2.71 6.52 9.88
N HIS A 27 1.71 6.03 9.16
CA HIS A 27 0.47 5.54 9.78
C HIS A 27 0.69 4.32 10.66
N LEU A 28 1.56 3.38 10.24
CA LEU A 28 1.89 2.23 11.06
C LEU A 28 2.52 2.66 12.38
N ARG A 29 3.48 3.59 12.32
CA ARG A 29 4.11 4.14 13.53
C ARG A 29 3.09 4.80 14.46
N GLU A 30 2.21 5.64 13.92
CA GLU A 30 1.14 6.29 14.68
C GLU A 30 0.14 5.27 15.26
N ALA A 31 -0.25 4.25 14.49
CA ALA A 31 -1.15 3.19 14.93
C ALA A 31 -0.55 2.34 16.06
N VAL A 32 0.74 2.01 15.97
CA VAL A 32 1.47 1.31 17.04
C VAL A 32 1.63 2.20 18.27
N SER A 33 1.94 3.50 18.09
CA SER A 33 2.00 4.48 19.18
C SER A 33 0.65 4.62 19.89
N HIS A 34 -0.43 4.69 19.13
CA HIS A 34 -1.80 4.72 19.67
C HIS A 34 -2.12 3.46 20.48
N ALA A 35 -1.79 2.28 19.95
CA ALA A 35 -1.97 1.00 20.66
C ALA A 35 -1.15 0.91 21.96
N LYS A 36 -0.04 1.65 22.06
CA LYS A 36 0.76 1.83 23.28
C LYS A 36 0.23 2.92 24.23
N GLY A 37 -0.86 3.62 23.87
CA GLY A 37 -1.41 4.74 24.63
C GLY A 37 -0.55 6.01 24.56
N HIS A 38 0.10 6.27 23.41
CA HIS A 38 0.96 7.44 23.13
C HIS A 38 2.11 7.65 24.13
N ARG A 39 2.63 6.58 24.74
CA ARG A 39 3.62 6.65 25.82
C ARG A 39 5.08 6.45 25.38
N SER A 40 5.35 6.35 24.08
CA SER A 40 6.72 6.16 23.59
C SER A 40 6.99 6.96 22.33
N SER A 41 8.20 7.54 22.24
CA SER A 41 8.73 8.13 21.02
C SER A 41 9.51 7.05 20.27
N ASP A 42 8.88 6.45 19.26
CA ASP A 42 9.53 5.46 18.41
C ASP A 42 10.38 6.17 17.35
N PRO A 43 11.68 5.89 17.23
CA PRO A 43 12.53 6.53 16.24
C PRO A 43 12.27 5.98 14.83
N VAL A 44 12.61 6.77 13.82
CA VAL A 44 12.51 6.40 12.41
C VAL A 44 13.88 6.52 11.76
N ILE A 45 14.33 5.44 11.09
CA ILE A 45 15.46 5.46 10.17
C ILE A 45 14.87 5.66 8.79
N THR A 46 15.07 6.84 8.19
CA THR A 46 14.44 7.20 6.93
C THR A 46 15.42 7.21 5.76
N MET A 47 15.09 6.42 4.73
CA MET A 47 15.85 6.42 3.47
C MET A 47 15.64 7.72 2.71
N CYS A 48 16.72 8.44 2.41
CA CYS A 48 16.67 9.69 1.67
C CYS A 48 17.82 9.80 0.65
N ASN A 49 17.67 10.71 -0.30
CA ASN A 49 18.75 11.20 -1.15
C ASN A 49 19.43 12.41 -0.45
N GLU A 50 20.57 12.87 -0.95
CA GLU A 50 21.31 14.00 -0.37
C GLU A 50 20.48 15.27 -0.30
N ASP A 51 19.73 15.58 -1.36
CA ASP A 51 18.85 16.74 -1.48
C ASP A 51 17.63 16.71 -0.55
N GLU A 52 17.22 15.50 -0.11
CA GLU A 52 16.09 15.28 0.80
C GLU A 52 16.51 15.30 2.28
N GLN A 53 17.80 15.17 2.61
CA GLN A 53 18.27 14.98 3.98
C GLN A 53 17.85 16.11 4.92
N ALA A 54 17.83 17.35 4.44
CA ALA A 54 17.44 18.53 5.21
C ALA A 54 15.95 18.56 5.59
N ASP A 55 15.10 17.72 5.01
CA ASP A 55 13.67 17.63 5.31
C ASP A 55 13.39 16.85 6.61
N TYR A 56 14.36 16.03 7.08
CA TYR A 56 14.21 15.15 8.23
C TYR A 56 14.93 15.73 9.46
N ARG A 57 14.29 16.69 10.15
CA ARG A 57 14.89 17.49 11.24
C ARG A 57 14.43 17.10 12.64
N GLU A 58 13.42 16.25 12.74
CA GLU A 58 12.90 15.86 14.04
C GLU A 58 13.93 15.02 14.83
N PRO A 59 14.09 15.23 16.14
CA PRO A 59 15.11 14.53 16.94
C PRO A 59 14.98 12.99 16.96
N TRP A 60 13.82 12.49 16.63
CA TRP A 60 13.53 11.04 16.54
C TRP A 60 13.71 10.47 15.12
N MET A 61 14.08 11.31 14.14
CA MET A 61 14.40 10.90 12.77
C MET A 61 15.91 10.74 12.59
N LEU A 62 16.31 9.61 12.04
CA LEU A 62 17.67 9.33 11.61
C LEU A 62 17.68 9.22 10.07
N PRO A 63 18.02 10.29 9.34
CA PRO A 63 18.15 10.21 7.89
C PRO A 63 19.33 9.32 7.52
N LEU A 64 19.13 8.41 6.56
CA LEU A 64 20.12 7.50 6.01
C LEU A 64 20.23 7.73 4.52
N LEU A 65 21.42 8.08 4.04
CA LEU A 65 21.69 8.27 2.62
C LEU A 65 21.62 6.94 1.89
N LYS A 66 20.61 6.82 1.02
CA LYS A 66 20.24 5.58 0.35
C LYS A 66 21.41 4.90 -0.37
N GLN A 67 22.33 5.67 -0.99
CA GLN A 67 23.46 5.15 -1.77
C GLN A 67 24.75 5.03 -0.99
N GLU A 68 24.75 5.31 0.33
CA GLU A 68 25.94 5.26 1.18
C GLU A 68 25.93 4.03 2.07
N LYS A 69 26.69 2.98 1.72
CA LYS A 69 26.79 1.73 2.52
C LYS A 69 27.17 1.96 3.97
N GLU A 70 28.06 2.91 4.22
CA GLU A 70 28.52 3.21 5.56
C GLU A 70 27.40 3.74 6.47
N ASP A 71 26.42 4.44 5.90
CA ASP A 71 25.30 4.94 6.68
C ASP A 71 24.39 3.81 7.19
N TYR A 72 24.26 2.70 6.44
CA TYR A 72 23.57 1.50 6.92
C TYR A 72 24.28 0.88 8.12
N ARG A 73 25.62 0.82 8.11
CA ARG A 73 26.42 0.32 9.24
C ARG A 73 26.30 1.22 10.46
N LYS A 74 26.41 2.55 10.28
CA LYS A 74 26.22 3.54 11.36
C LYS A 74 24.82 3.46 11.95
N ALA A 75 23.78 3.30 11.14
CA ALA A 75 22.41 3.13 11.60
C ALA A 75 22.26 1.86 12.47
N ALA A 76 22.88 0.74 12.08
CA ALA A 76 22.88 -0.47 12.89
C ALA A 76 23.61 -0.27 14.23
N ASP A 77 24.77 0.41 14.24
CA ASP A 77 25.52 0.71 15.46
C ASP A 77 24.71 1.65 16.38
N PHE A 78 24.06 2.66 15.83
CA PHE A 78 23.16 3.54 16.58
C PHE A 78 22.04 2.76 17.26
N ILE A 79 21.36 1.87 16.53
CA ILE A 79 20.30 1.01 17.06
C ILE A 79 20.84 0.09 18.15
N ASN A 80 22.01 -0.52 17.96
CA ASN A 80 22.61 -1.42 18.93
C ASN A 80 22.92 -0.72 20.27
N GLN A 81 23.33 0.55 20.24
CA GLN A 81 23.67 1.36 21.41
C GLN A 81 22.46 2.05 22.05
N SER A 82 21.34 2.13 21.34
CA SER A 82 20.12 2.81 21.78
C SER A 82 19.26 1.96 22.72
N SER A 83 18.23 2.59 23.29
CA SER A 83 17.19 1.93 24.09
C SER A 83 16.13 1.20 23.26
N VAL A 84 16.26 1.16 21.95
CA VAL A 84 15.35 0.46 21.04
C VAL A 84 15.34 -1.04 21.36
N ASP A 85 14.15 -1.62 21.44
CA ASP A 85 13.97 -3.05 21.73
C ASP A 85 13.96 -3.90 20.46
N MET A 86 13.53 -3.33 19.30
CA MET A 86 13.49 -4.02 18.00
C MET A 86 13.37 -3.04 16.83
N VAL A 87 13.58 -3.54 15.61
CA VAL A 87 13.38 -2.80 14.35
C VAL A 87 12.18 -3.36 13.58
N SER A 88 11.27 -2.48 13.18
CA SER A 88 10.22 -2.75 12.19
C SER A 88 10.68 -2.23 10.83
N LEU A 89 11.11 -3.14 9.96
CA LEU A 89 11.61 -2.85 8.62
C LEU A 89 10.48 -2.96 7.60
N GLN A 90 10.23 -1.90 6.84
CA GLN A 90 9.30 -1.92 5.71
C GLN A 90 10.10 -2.08 4.42
N HIS A 91 10.02 -3.25 3.80
CA HIS A 91 10.86 -3.58 2.66
C HIS A 91 10.11 -3.39 1.33
N GLU A 92 10.74 -2.61 0.46
CA GLU A 92 10.49 -2.53 -0.98
C GLU A 92 11.84 -2.32 -1.68
N PHE A 93 12.11 -3.05 -2.76
CA PHE A 93 13.43 -3.06 -3.39
C PHE A 93 13.93 -1.67 -3.79
N GLY A 94 13.04 -0.85 -4.36
CA GLY A 94 13.39 0.46 -4.90
C GLY A 94 13.75 1.54 -3.88
N ILE A 95 13.52 1.32 -2.58
CA ILE A 95 13.81 2.35 -1.56
C ILE A 95 15.22 2.25 -0.96
N PHE A 96 15.89 1.10 -1.10
CA PHE A 96 17.26 0.87 -0.61
C PHE A 96 18.28 1.02 -1.72
N GLY A 97 19.53 1.32 -1.36
CA GLY A 97 20.64 1.48 -2.30
C GLY A 97 21.22 0.15 -2.76
N GLY A 98 22.06 0.24 -3.78
CA GLY A 98 22.68 -0.93 -4.41
C GLY A 98 21.72 -1.69 -5.34
N GLU A 99 22.25 -2.71 -5.99
CA GLU A 99 21.47 -3.57 -6.88
C GLU A 99 20.39 -4.32 -6.07
N ALA A 100 19.14 -4.24 -6.51
CA ALA A 100 17.96 -4.79 -5.82
C ALA A 100 17.85 -4.39 -4.33
N GLY A 101 18.41 -3.24 -3.92
CA GLY A 101 18.36 -2.79 -2.53
C GLY A 101 19.37 -3.48 -1.60
N SER A 102 20.41 -4.10 -2.15
CA SER A 102 21.38 -4.95 -1.41
C SER A 102 22.14 -4.24 -0.28
N TYR A 103 22.21 -2.90 -0.28
CA TYR A 103 22.88 -2.16 0.81
C TYR A 103 22.18 -2.34 2.17
N LEU A 104 20.91 -2.70 2.17
CA LEU A 104 20.18 -3.07 3.39
C LEU A 104 20.87 -4.22 4.16
N LEU A 105 21.55 -5.12 3.46
CA LEU A 105 22.25 -6.25 4.09
C LEU A 105 23.37 -5.78 5.02
N GLU A 106 24.02 -4.62 4.75
CA GLU A 106 25.03 -4.03 5.64
C GLU A 106 24.44 -3.67 7.02
N PHE A 107 23.15 -3.27 7.06
CA PHE A 107 22.41 -3.05 8.31
C PHE A 107 22.06 -4.37 8.98
N LEU A 108 21.46 -5.30 8.23
CA LEU A 108 20.95 -6.57 8.76
C LEU A 108 22.05 -7.46 9.34
N HIS A 109 23.23 -7.51 8.71
CA HIS A 109 24.37 -8.28 9.20
C HIS A 109 25.00 -7.70 10.49
N ARG A 110 24.71 -6.43 10.80
CA ARG A 110 25.35 -5.72 11.93
C ARG A 110 24.41 -5.44 13.09
N VAL A 111 23.11 -5.32 12.86
CA VAL A 111 22.13 -5.09 13.91
C VAL A 111 22.03 -6.30 14.84
N LYS A 112 21.98 -6.03 16.17
CA LYS A 112 21.88 -7.07 17.21
C LYS A 112 20.50 -7.12 17.88
N LYS A 113 19.63 -6.21 17.49
CA LYS A 113 18.25 -6.15 17.95
C LYS A 113 17.36 -6.98 17.03
N PRO A 114 16.27 -7.58 17.54
CA PRO A 114 15.33 -8.29 16.68
C PRO A 114 14.82 -7.41 15.51
N VAL A 115 14.67 -8.01 14.34
CA VAL A 115 14.13 -7.36 13.15
C VAL A 115 12.87 -8.07 12.70
N VAL A 116 11.76 -7.32 12.58
CA VAL A 116 10.54 -7.77 11.90
C VAL A 116 10.45 -7.06 10.56
N THR A 117 10.51 -7.82 9.48
CA THR A 117 10.44 -7.28 8.11
C THR A 117 9.06 -7.48 7.53
N THR A 118 8.41 -6.37 7.13
CA THR A 118 7.21 -6.37 6.30
C THR A 118 7.62 -6.30 4.84
N PHE A 119 7.32 -7.33 4.06
CA PHE A 119 7.52 -7.32 2.62
C PHE A 119 6.32 -6.69 1.91
N HIS A 120 6.55 -5.60 1.19
CA HIS A 120 5.55 -4.98 0.32
C HIS A 120 5.51 -5.64 -1.06
N THR A 121 6.61 -6.27 -1.47
CA THR A 121 6.71 -7.13 -2.66
C THR A 121 7.30 -8.49 -2.28
N VAL A 122 6.60 -9.55 -2.68
CA VAL A 122 7.09 -10.94 -2.68
C VAL A 122 6.75 -11.53 -4.05
N PHE A 123 7.75 -12.00 -4.77
CA PHE A 123 7.55 -12.57 -6.10
C PHE A 123 7.12 -14.03 -6.03
N GLU A 124 6.16 -14.41 -6.88
CA GLU A 124 5.80 -15.81 -7.11
C GLU A 124 6.94 -16.58 -7.77
N GLN A 125 7.61 -15.94 -8.73
CA GLN A 125 8.77 -16.46 -9.44
C GLN A 125 9.91 -15.44 -9.34
N PRO A 126 10.64 -15.49 -8.22
CA PRO A 126 11.71 -14.52 -8.00
C PRO A 126 12.92 -14.79 -8.91
N ALA A 127 13.46 -13.73 -9.51
CA ALA A 127 14.65 -13.77 -10.34
C ALA A 127 15.81 -13.02 -9.69
N THR A 128 17.06 -13.47 -9.95
CA THR A 128 18.28 -12.75 -9.57
C THR A 128 18.32 -11.38 -10.25
N PRO A 129 18.76 -10.29 -9.57
CA PRO A 129 19.32 -10.28 -8.20
C PRO A 129 18.28 -10.15 -7.07
N TYR A 130 17.00 -9.96 -7.40
CA TYR A 130 15.95 -9.72 -6.41
C TYR A 130 15.72 -10.92 -5.49
N SER A 131 15.76 -12.15 -6.04
CA SER A 131 15.65 -13.39 -5.28
C SER A 131 16.71 -13.51 -4.19
N ASP A 132 17.97 -13.21 -4.56
CA ASP A 132 19.11 -13.39 -3.67
C ASP A 132 19.04 -12.41 -2.50
N VAL A 133 18.71 -11.14 -2.80
CA VAL A 133 18.55 -10.11 -1.77
C VAL A 133 17.36 -10.43 -0.86
N GLN A 134 16.21 -10.85 -1.42
CA GLN A 134 15.02 -11.18 -0.61
C GLN A 134 15.26 -12.39 0.29
N LYS A 135 15.98 -13.41 -0.20
CA LYS A 135 16.38 -14.59 0.57
C LYS A 135 17.24 -14.21 1.78
N GLU A 136 18.26 -13.36 1.56
CA GLU A 136 19.12 -12.90 2.64
C GLU A 136 18.36 -12.02 3.65
N ILE A 137 17.50 -11.12 3.20
CA ILE A 137 16.65 -10.34 4.11
C ILE A 137 15.75 -11.27 4.94
N ALA A 138 15.13 -12.27 4.31
CA ALA A 138 14.29 -13.24 5.01
C ALA A 138 15.08 -14.05 6.03
N ARG A 139 16.34 -14.41 5.72
CA ARG A 139 17.22 -15.14 6.61
C ARG A 139 17.59 -14.34 7.85
N TRP A 140 17.97 -13.06 7.68
CA TRP A 140 18.45 -12.18 8.75
C TRP A 140 17.34 -11.47 9.54
N SER A 141 16.10 -11.59 9.13
CA SER A 141 14.96 -11.12 9.90
C SER A 141 14.55 -12.16 10.95
N ASP A 142 14.16 -11.74 12.15
CA ASP A 142 13.63 -12.65 13.19
C ASP A 142 12.20 -13.09 12.89
N HIS A 143 11.42 -12.23 12.23
CA HIS A 143 10.06 -12.53 11.80
C HIS A 143 9.71 -11.79 10.52
N LEU A 144 8.84 -12.37 9.70
CA LEU A 144 8.39 -11.80 8.44
C LEU A 144 6.89 -11.50 8.47
N LEU A 145 6.51 -10.41 7.84
CA LEU A 145 5.14 -9.98 7.74
C LEU A 145 4.79 -9.76 6.26
N VAL A 146 3.64 -10.27 5.86
CA VAL A 146 3.08 -10.09 4.52
C VAL A 146 1.65 -9.54 4.62
N MET A 147 1.24 -8.76 3.61
CA MET A 147 -0.09 -8.15 3.53
C MET A 147 -1.01 -8.87 2.54
N ASN A 148 -0.57 -10.04 2.06
CA ASN A 148 -1.33 -10.93 1.19
C ASN A 148 -1.04 -12.38 1.60
N ARG A 149 -2.06 -13.24 1.68
CA ARG A 149 -1.91 -14.64 2.14
C ARG A 149 -1.08 -15.48 1.19
N LYS A 150 -1.08 -15.16 -0.14
CA LYS A 150 -0.22 -15.83 -1.11
C LYS A 150 1.27 -15.61 -0.82
N GLY A 151 1.62 -14.46 -0.26
CA GLY A 151 3.00 -14.16 0.16
C GLY A 151 3.57 -15.15 1.17
N ILE A 152 2.73 -15.79 2.00
CA ILE A 152 3.15 -16.86 2.92
C ILE A 152 3.70 -18.03 2.11
N GLY A 153 2.93 -18.53 1.13
CA GLY A 153 3.35 -19.62 0.26
C GLY A 153 4.61 -19.26 -0.54
N TYR A 154 4.65 -18.07 -1.13
CA TYR A 154 5.81 -17.64 -1.92
C TYR A 154 7.10 -17.57 -1.09
N LEU A 155 7.04 -17.08 0.15
CA LEU A 155 8.21 -17.07 1.04
C LEU A 155 8.62 -18.47 1.48
N HIS A 156 7.64 -19.34 1.78
CA HIS A 156 7.91 -20.71 2.18
C HIS A 156 8.48 -21.54 1.02
N ASP A 157 7.84 -21.51 -0.13
CA ASP A 157 8.17 -22.37 -1.27
C ASP A 157 9.45 -21.93 -1.99
N ASN A 158 9.69 -20.61 -2.13
CA ASN A 158 10.84 -20.09 -2.86
C ASN A 158 12.09 -19.90 -2.02
N PHE A 159 11.95 -19.67 -0.70
CA PHE A 159 13.06 -19.31 0.17
C PHE A 159 13.21 -20.21 1.40
N GLU A 160 12.41 -21.28 1.47
CA GLU A 160 12.44 -22.27 2.58
C GLU A 160 12.20 -21.61 3.96
N VAL A 161 11.46 -20.50 4.00
CA VAL A 161 11.14 -19.82 5.26
C VAL A 161 10.13 -20.64 6.04
N PRO A 162 10.41 -20.98 7.33
CA PRO A 162 9.45 -21.69 8.19
C PRO A 162 8.14 -20.93 8.32
N LEU A 163 7.00 -21.62 8.25
CA LEU A 163 5.67 -20.98 8.31
C LEU A 163 5.44 -20.21 9.62
N GLU A 164 5.98 -20.70 10.73
CA GLU A 164 5.91 -20.04 12.03
C GLU A 164 6.69 -18.71 12.11
N LYS A 165 7.57 -18.46 11.14
CA LYS A 165 8.31 -17.20 11.00
C LYS A 165 7.54 -16.16 10.16
N ILE A 166 6.40 -16.51 9.59
CA ILE A 166 5.64 -15.65 8.69
C ILE A 166 4.27 -15.33 9.29
N THR A 167 3.88 -14.07 9.33
CA THR A 167 2.54 -13.65 9.77
C THR A 167 1.87 -12.80 8.68
N PHE A 168 0.59 -13.05 8.45
CA PHE A 168 -0.26 -12.16 7.67
C PHE A 168 -0.88 -11.10 8.58
N ILE A 169 -0.69 -9.84 8.22
CA ILE A 169 -1.45 -8.69 8.75
C ILE A 169 -1.92 -7.88 7.53
N PRO A 170 -3.21 -7.55 7.42
CA PRO A 170 -3.71 -6.82 6.26
C PRO A 170 -3.10 -5.42 6.16
N HIS A 171 -3.14 -4.85 4.96
CA HIS A 171 -2.72 -3.46 4.75
C HIS A 171 -3.56 -2.51 5.62
N GLY A 172 -2.90 -1.61 6.36
CA GLY A 172 -3.58 -0.62 7.19
C GLY A 172 -4.28 0.45 6.36
N THR A 173 -5.46 0.88 6.82
CA THR A 173 -6.28 1.87 6.13
C THR A 173 -6.91 2.85 7.12
N PRO A 174 -7.25 4.08 6.69
CA PRO A 174 -8.03 5.01 7.51
C PRO A 174 -9.41 4.44 7.88
N VAL A 175 -9.93 4.87 9.00
CA VAL A 175 -11.33 4.60 9.38
C VAL A 175 -12.25 5.51 8.56
N PRO A 176 -13.34 4.99 7.95
CA PRO A 176 -14.24 5.82 7.15
C PRO A 176 -14.92 6.89 8.00
N ASN A 177 -14.92 8.13 7.51
CA ASN A 177 -15.73 9.21 8.06
C ASN A 177 -16.97 9.40 7.19
N LYS A 178 -18.12 8.94 7.67
CA LYS A 178 -19.39 8.98 6.91
C LYS A 178 -20.05 10.37 6.83
N ALA A 179 -19.58 11.35 7.61
CA ALA A 179 -20.30 12.59 7.83
C ALA A 179 -20.36 13.54 6.63
N ASP A 180 -19.50 13.39 5.63
CA ASP A 180 -19.29 14.43 4.61
C ASP A 180 -19.54 13.99 3.16
N ARG A 181 -20.07 12.77 2.90
CA ARG A 181 -20.23 12.28 1.52
C ARG A 181 -21.01 13.26 0.62
N LEU A 182 -22.15 13.75 1.08
CA LEU A 182 -22.99 14.67 0.31
C LEU A 182 -22.27 15.99 0.04
N LYS A 183 -21.58 16.53 1.04
CA LYS A 183 -20.81 17.77 0.91
C LYS A 183 -19.68 17.63 -0.08
N VAL A 184 -18.93 16.51 -0.03
CA VAL A 184 -17.86 16.23 -0.98
C VAL A 184 -18.40 16.08 -2.39
N ARG A 185 -19.52 15.35 -2.57
CA ARG A 185 -20.17 15.20 -3.87
C ARG A 185 -20.61 16.54 -4.46
N SER A 186 -21.20 17.42 -3.63
CA SER A 186 -21.61 18.76 -4.07
C SER A 186 -20.39 19.62 -4.45
N SER A 187 -19.36 19.65 -3.62
CA SER A 187 -18.17 20.44 -3.92
C SER A 187 -17.36 19.94 -5.13
N ALA A 188 -17.47 18.65 -5.45
CA ALA A 188 -16.80 18.01 -6.59
C ALA A 188 -17.64 18.01 -7.88
N GLY A 189 -18.91 18.45 -7.85
CA GLY A 189 -19.84 18.42 -8.98
C GLY A 189 -20.38 17.02 -9.27
N TRP A 190 -20.52 16.14 -8.27
CA TRP A 190 -20.92 14.74 -8.42
C TRP A 190 -22.38 14.45 -8.01
N GLU A 191 -23.18 15.47 -7.73
CA GLU A 191 -24.51 15.34 -7.10
C GLU A 191 -25.45 14.35 -7.80
N ASN A 192 -25.51 14.43 -9.14
CA ASN A 192 -26.37 13.57 -9.96
C ASN A 192 -25.56 12.57 -10.81
N ARG A 193 -24.32 12.24 -10.41
CA ARG A 193 -23.44 11.36 -11.15
C ARG A 193 -23.30 10.01 -10.46
N LYS A 194 -23.02 8.98 -11.24
CA LYS A 194 -22.59 7.64 -10.81
C LYS A 194 -21.07 7.58 -10.97
N VAL A 195 -20.35 7.70 -9.85
CA VAL A 195 -18.91 8.01 -9.86
C VAL A 195 -18.07 6.75 -9.76
N LEU A 196 -17.34 6.45 -10.83
CA LEU A 196 -16.18 5.55 -10.82
C LEU A 196 -14.96 6.33 -10.35
N PHE A 197 -14.09 5.71 -9.56
CA PHE A 197 -12.90 6.40 -9.05
C PHE A 197 -11.65 5.51 -9.14
N THR A 198 -10.56 6.09 -9.62
CA THR A 198 -9.21 5.52 -9.56
C THR A 198 -8.24 6.57 -9.06
N PHE A 199 -7.31 6.20 -8.18
CA PHE A 199 -6.25 7.10 -7.77
C PHE A 199 -4.88 6.44 -7.76
N GLY A 200 -3.84 7.27 -7.75
CA GLY A 200 -2.45 6.87 -7.58
C GLY A 200 -1.50 7.59 -8.52
N LEU A 201 -0.24 7.21 -8.47
CA LEU A 201 0.76 7.66 -9.42
C LEU A 201 0.48 6.99 -10.77
N LEU A 202 0.23 7.80 -11.81
CA LEU A 202 -0.22 7.33 -13.12
C LEU A 202 0.94 6.75 -13.93
N GLY A 203 0.65 5.68 -14.64
CA GLY A 203 1.51 4.99 -15.58
C GLY A 203 0.75 3.83 -16.23
N ARG A 204 1.30 3.23 -17.28
CA ARG A 204 0.68 2.14 -18.06
C ARG A 204 0.27 0.94 -17.20
N SER A 205 0.97 0.72 -16.09
CA SER A 205 0.62 -0.32 -15.10
C SER A 205 -0.74 -0.13 -14.43
N LYS A 206 -1.42 1.00 -14.66
CA LYS A 206 -2.76 1.28 -14.13
C LYS A 206 -3.88 0.81 -15.06
N GLY A 207 -3.62 0.64 -16.37
CA GLY A 207 -4.59 0.11 -17.33
C GLY A 207 -5.86 0.97 -17.48
N ILE A 208 -5.73 2.29 -17.29
CA ILE A 208 -6.87 3.24 -17.29
C ILE A 208 -7.62 3.20 -18.61
N GLU A 209 -6.90 2.96 -19.71
CA GLU A 209 -7.43 2.82 -21.07
C GLU A 209 -8.57 1.80 -21.15
N LEU A 210 -8.46 0.67 -20.44
CA LEU A 210 -9.49 -0.38 -20.42
C LEU A 210 -10.85 0.14 -19.90
N VAL A 211 -10.81 0.98 -18.85
CA VAL A 211 -12.05 1.57 -18.31
C VAL A 211 -12.60 2.65 -19.23
N LEU A 212 -11.75 3.42 -19.93
CA LEU A 212 -12.20 4.41 -20.91
C LEU A 212 -12.90 3.74 -22.09
N GLU A 213 -12.32 2.66 -22.62
CA GLU A 213 -12.93 1.87 -23.71
C GLU A 213 -14.28 1.27 -23.28
N ALA A 214 -14.34 0.67 -22.09
CA ALA A 214 -15.58 0.13 -21.55
C ALA A 214 -16.65 1.22 -21.29
N LEU A 215 -16.21 2.39 -20.82
CA LEU A 215 -17.08 3.53 -20.55
C LEU A 215 -17.76 4.06 -21.82
N ALA A 216 -17.06 4.04 -22.97
CA ALA A 216 -17.60 4.49 -24.25
C ALA A 216 -18.92 3.81 -24.62
N SER A 217 -19.05 2.51 -24.33
CA SER A 217 -20.28 1.77 -24.52
C SER A 217 -21.26 1.95 -23.36
N ALA A 218 -20.76 1.97 -22.11
CA ALA A 218 -21.60 1.98 -20.91
C ALA A 218 -22.38 3.30 -20.73
N VAL A 219 -21.86 4.44 -21.18
CA VAL A 219 -22.52 5.75 -21.04
C VAL A 219 -23.83 5.85 -21.83
N HIS A 220 -24.01 5.06 -22.89
CA HIS A 220 -25.28 5.02 -23.64
C HIS A 220 -26.41 4.42 -22.81
N ALA A 221 -26.12 3.46 -21.95
CA ALA A 221 -27.12 2.83 -21.07
C ALA A 221 -27.22 3.55 -19.70
N VAL A 222 -26.14 4.19 -19.26
CA VAL A 222 -26.03 4.87 -17.95
C VAL A 222 -25.40 6.25 -18.16
N PRO A 223 -26.15 7.26 -18.64
CA PRO A 223 -25.60 8.59 -18.97
C PRO A 223 -25.03 9.37 -17.78
N GLU A 224 -25.37 8.98 -16.54
CA GLU A 224 -24.87 9.62 -15.34
C GLU A 224 -23.44 9.17 -14.95
N LEU A 225 -22.86 8.19 -15.64
CA LEU A 225 -21.50 7.71 -15.35
C LEU A 225 -20.48 8.83 -15.45
N LEU A 226 -19.61 8.89 -14.45
CA LEU A 226 -18.45 9.78 -14.39
C LEU A 226 -17.25 9.00 -13.88
N TYR A 227 -16.19 8.93 -14.68
CA TYR A 227 -14.92 8.35 -14.27
C TYR A 227 -13.96 9.43 -13.78
N VAL A 228 -13.62 9.39 -12.51
CA VAL A 228 -12.68 10.33 -11.88
C VAL A 228 -11.32 9.68 -11.76
N ILE A 229 -10.32 10.28 -12.37
CA ILE A 229 -8.93 9.83 -12.37
C ILE A 229 -8.10 10.82 -11.55
N ALA A 230 -7.61 10.38 -10.38
CA ALA A 230 -6.91 11.25 -9.45
C ALA A 230 -5.43 10.86 -9.29
N GLY A 231 -4.53 11.82 -9.50
CA GLY A 231 -3.10 11.67 -9.29
C GLY A 231 -2.24 12.26 -10.40
N GLN A 232 -0.98 12.46 -10.05
CA GLN A 232 0.04 12.89 -11.00
C GLN A 232 0.74 11.70 -11.66
N THR A 233 1.44 11.94 -12.76
CA THR A 233 2.28 10.93 -13.41
C THR A 233 3.37 10.47 -12.45
N HIS A 234 3.64 9.15 -12.44
CA HIS A 234 4.68 8.55 -11.61
C HIS A 234 6.04 9.23 -11.89
N PRO A 235 6.81 9.66 -10.87
CA PRO A 235 8.06 10.41 -11.09
C PRO A 235 9.04 9.72 -12.02
N GLU A 236 9.22 8.39 -11.89
CA GLU A 236 10.12 7.64 -12.78
C GLU A 236 9.55 7.53 -14.20
N VAL A 237 8.23 7.37 -14.37
CA VAL A 237 7.60 7.41 -15.71
C VAL A 237 7.81 8.79 -16.33
N ARG A 238 7.61 9.86 -15.56
CA ARG A 238 7.81 11.23 -16.03
C ARG A 238 9.24 11.52 -16.49
N LYS A 239 10.25 10.93 -15.84
CA LYS A 239 11.66 11.09 -16.25
C LYS A 239 11.95 10.43 -17.60
N HIS A 240 11.31 9.31 -17.92
CA HIS A 240 11.61 8.51 -19.11
C HIS A 240 10.65 8.75 -20.28
N GLU A 241 9.37 8.97 -19.99
CA GLU A 241 8.29 9.07 -20.97
C GLU A 241 7.56 10.43 -20.95
N GLY A 242 7.90 11.31 -19.99
CA GLY A 242 7.17 12.58 -19.81
C GLY A 242 5.71 12.34 -19.41
N GLU A 243 4.79 13.00 -20.09
CA GLU A 243 3.34 12.87 -19.90
C GLU A 243 2.67 12.00 -21.00
N ALA A 244 3.45 11.25 -21.80
CA ALA A 244 2.98 10.52 -22.97
C ALA A 244 1.74 9.64 -22.67
N TYR A 245 1.77 8.86 -21.57
CA TYR A 245 0.63 8.04 -21.20
C TYR A 245 -0.63 8.86 -20.89
N ARG A 246 -0.48 9.98 -20.20
CA ARG A 246 -1.62 10.88 -19.92
C ARG A 246 -2.19 11.50 -21.18
N ASP A 247 -1.33 11.88 -22.13
CA ASP A 247 -1.76 12.48 -23.40
C ASP A 247 -2.46 11.44 -24.28
N GLU A 248 -2.02 10.18 -24.26
CA GLU A 248 -2.73 9.06 -24.89
C GLU A 248 -4.13 8.88 -24.28
N LEU A 249 -4.26 8.90 -22.96
CA LEU A 249 -5.57 8.80 -22.32
C LEU A 249 -6.50 9.98 -22.67
N LYS A 250 -5.97 11.20 -22.78
CA LYS A 250 -6.75 12.36 -23.23
C LYS A 250 -7.20 12.21 -24.69
N ALA A 251 -6.34 11.65 -25.54
CA ALA A 251 -6.70 11.37 -26.93
C ALA A 251 -7.84 10.35 -27.03
N LEU A 252 -7.78 9.26 -26.23
CA LEU A 252 -8.88 8.28 -26.15
C LEU A 252 -10.19 8.90 -25.66
N ILE A 253 -10.13 9.79 -24.66
CA ILE A 253 -11.32 10.50 -24.16
C ILE A 253 -11.97 11.32 -25.28
N ALA A 254 -11.18 12.03 -26.08
CA ALA A 254 -11.67 12.81 -27.22
C ALA A 254 -12.19 11.90 -28.34
N GLU A 255 -11.49 10.81 -28.65
CA GLU A 255 -11.89 9.84 -29.68
C GLU A 255 -13.25 9.21 -29.36
N TYR A 256 -13.50 8.88 -28.09
CA TYR A 256 -14.76 8.26 -27.66
C TYR A 256 -15.85 9.27 -27.25
N GLY A 257 -15.59 10.58 -27.32
CA GLY A 257 -16.56 11.62 -26.93
C GLY A 257 -16.91 11.61 -25.44
N LEU A 258 -15.92 11.30 -24.57
CA LEU A 258 -16.11 11.11 -23.13
C LEU A 258 -15.78 12.35 -22.29
N GLU A 259 -15.63 13.53 -22.87
CA GLU A 259 -15.23 14.76 -22.17
C GLU A 259 -16.16 15.12 -21.01
N HIS A 260 -17.45 14.78 -21.09
CA HIS A 260 -18.45 14.99 -20.04
C HIS A 260 -18.56 13.80 -19.06
N HIS A 261 -17.83 12.73 -19.31
CA HIS A 261 -17.85 11.48 -18.53
C HIS A 261 -16.53 11.17 -17.85
N VAL A 262 -15.50 12.03 -18.02
CA VAL A 262 -14.20 11.89 -17.36
C VAL A 262 -13.82 13.19 -16.66
N GLN A 263 -13.38 13.07 -15.43
CA GLN A 263 -12.85 14.18 -14.63
C GLN A 263 -11.43 13.87 -14.16
N TRP A 264 -10.50 14.81 -14.41
CA TRP A 264 -9.13 14.74 -13.95
C TRP A 264 -8.93 15.51 -12.65
N ILE A 265 -8.22 14.87 -11.68
CA ILE A 265 -7.63 15.54 -10.52
C ILE A 265 -6.12 15.41 -10.68
N ASP A 266 -5.54 16.23 -11.56
CA ASP A 266 -4.14 16.16 -11.99
C ASP A 266 -3.20 16.84 -10.99
N ARG A 267 -3.10 16.25 -9.80
CA ARG A 267 -2.19 16.68 -8.74
C ARG A 267 -1.99 15.58 -7.73
N TYR A 268 -0.95 15.70 -6.91
CA TYR A 268 -0.87 14.94 -5.67
C TYR A 268 -2.03 15.34 -4.76
N VAL A 269 -2.86 14.38 -4.38
CA VAL A 269 -4.01 14.60 -3.49
C VAL A 269 -3.57 14.32 -2.05
N PRO A 270 -3.66 15.30 -1.14
CA PRO A 270 -3.44 15.07 0.29
C PRO A 270 -4.37 14.00 0.82
N GLU A 271 -3.93 13.25 1.83
CA GLU A 271 -4.62 12.05 2.28
C GLU A 271 -6.04 12.31 2.79
N ASP A 272 -6.24 13.37 3.56
CA ASP A 272 -7.56 13.78 4.07
C ASP A 272 -8.57 14.02 2.93
N GLN A 273 -8.12 14.71 1.87
CA GLN A 273 -8.91 14.92 0.67
C GLN A 273 -9.11 13.62 -0.11
N LEU A 274 -8.09 12.77 -0.19
CA LEU A 274 -8.17 11.48 -0.88
C LEU A 274 -9.20 10.55 -0.19
N VAL A 275 -9.15 10.44 1.12
CA VAL A 275 -10.11 9.69 1.93
C VAL A 275 -11.53 10.20 1.71
N ALA A 276 -11.72 11.52 1.67
CA ALA A 276 -13.01 12.13 1.40
C ALA A 276 -13.54 11.81 -0.01
N LEU A 277 -12.70 11.92 -1.04
CA LEU A 277 -13.05 11.60 -2.43
C LEU A 277 -13.39 10.12 -2.62
N ILE A 278 -12.57 9.21 -2.08
CA ILE A 278 -12.85 7.77 -2.14
C ILE A 278 -14.17 7.46 -1.43
N SER A 279 -14.40 8.01 -0.24
CA SER A 279 -15.65 7.81 0.51
C SER A 279 -16.87 8.35 -0.24
N ALA A 280 -16.70 9.31 -1.14
CA ALA A 280 -17.76 9.93 -1.92
C ALA A 280 -18.05 9.22 -3.25
N CYS A 281 -17.15 8.38 -3.78
CA CYS A 281 -17.39 7.65 -5.01
C CYS A 281 -18.43 6.53 -4.81
N ASP A 282 -18.95 6.00 -5.90
CA ASP A 282 -19.91 4.89 -5.89
C ASP A 282 -19.21 3.55 -6.13
N LEU A 283 -18.21 3.52 -7.01
CA LEU A 283 -17.45 2.31 -7.34
C LEU A 283 -15.97 2.67 -7.50
N TYR A 284 -15.09 1.96 -6.83
CA TYR A 284 -13.66 2.07 -7.01
C TYR A 284 -13.16 1.06 -8.03
N VAL A 285 -12.35 1.49 -9.01
CA VAL A 285 -11.90 0.60 -10.10
C VAL A 285 -10.38 0.50 -10.18
N THR A 286 -9.86 -0.74 -10.35
CA THR A 286 -8.44 -1.03 -10.54
C THR A 286 -8.25 -1.99 -11.73
N PRO A 287 -8.16 -1.46 -12.97
CA PRO A 287 -8.07 -2.25 -14.19
C PRO A 287 -6.62 -2.64 -14.52
N TYR A 288 -5.82 -3.00 -13.52
CA TYR A 288 -4.39 -3.26 -13.69
C TYR A 288 -4.14 -4.39 -14.70
N PRO A 289 -3.22 -4.22 -15.68
CA PRO A 289 -3.01 -5.20 -16.74
C PRO A 289 -2.13 -6.39 -16.30
N GLY A 290 -1.41 -6.26 -15.17
CA GLY A 290 -0.48 -7.29 -14.69
C GLY A 290 -1.03 -8.11 -13.54
N MET A 291 -0.75 -9.43 -13.54
CA MET A 291 -1.24 -10.36 -12.52
C MET A 291 -0.45 -10.31 -11.20
N SER A 292 0.84 -10.00 -11.25
CA SER A 292 1.80 -10.29 -10.17
C SER A 292 1.77 -9.33 -8.98
N GLN A 293 0.96 -8.28 -8.99
CA GLN A 293 0.94 -7.31 -7.89
C GLN A 293 0.36 -7.92 -6.62
N ILE A 294 1.22 -8.16 -5.62
CA ILE A 294 0.88 -8.82 -4.35
C ILE A 294 0.40 -7.87 -3.26
N THR A 295 0.63 -6.56 -3.40
CA THR A 295 0.16 -5.53 -2.48
C THR A 295 -0.36 -4.33 -3.25
N SER A 296 -1.52 -3.81 -2.89
CA SER A 296 -2.12 -2.62 -3.51
C SER A 296 -2.68 -1.68 -2.44
N GLY A 297 -1.92 -0.65 -2.10
CA GLY A 297 -2.37 0.37 -1.16
C GLY A 297 -3.63 1.09 -1.63
N THR A 298 -3.77 1.30 -2.95
CA THR A 298 -4.93 1.99 -3.54
C THR A 298 -6.21 1.17 -3.40
N LEU A 299 -6.17 -0.14 -3.69
CA LEU A 299 -7.31 -1.03 -3.51
C LEU A 299 -7.60 -1.26 -2.02
N ALA A 300 -6.56 -1.36 -1.19
CA ALA A 300 -6.71 -1.44 0.26
C ALA A 300 -7.50 -0.26 0.82
N TYR A 301 -7.17 0.98 0.41
CA TYR A 301 -7.88 2.18 0.84
C TYR A 301 -9.36 2.15 0.46
N ALA A 302 -9.68 1.74 -0.77
CA ALA A 302 -11.07 1.60 -1.20
C ALA A 302 -11.83 0.59 -0.33
N ALA A 303 -11.24 -0.57 -0.08
CA ALA A 303 -11.83 -1.60 0.78
C ALA A 303 -11.98 -1.14 2.23
N GLY A 304 -10.93 -0.54 2.82
CA GLY A 304 -10.97 -0.01 4.19
C GLY A 304 -12.01 1.08 4.38
N LEU A 305 -12.27 1.88 3.34
CA LEU A 305 -13.31 2.90 3.35
C LEU A 305 -14.69 2.36 2.95
N GLY A 306 -14.82 1.04 2.78
CA GLY A 306 -16.08 0.36 2.50
C GLY A 306 -16.66 0.66 1.12
N ARG A 307 -15.82 1.03 0.14
CA ARG A 307 -16.32 1.30 -1.21
C ARG A 307 -16.42 0.03 -2.04
N PRO A 308 -17.53 -0.18 -2.76
CA PRO A 308 -17.61 -1.22 -3.76
C PRO A 308 -16.41 -1.16 -4.70
N ILE A 309 -15.87 -2.30 -5.09
CA ILE A 309 -14.70 -2.38 -5.96
C ILE A 309 -15.00 -3.20 -7.21
N LEU A 310 -14.34 -2.84 -8.32
CA LEU A 310 -14.30 -3.62 -9.54
C LEU A 310 -12.84 -3.66 -10.01
N SER A 311 -12.30 -4.85 -10.22
CA SER A 311 -10.87 -5.02 -10.42
C SER A 311 -10.57 -6.10 -11.45
N THR A 312 -9.38 -6.03 -12.06
CA THR A 312 -8.78 -7.21 -12.70
C THR A 312 -8.30 -8.18 -11.62
N PRO A 313 -8.19 -9.50 -11.95
CA PRO A 313 -7.91 -10.55 -10.97
C PRO A 313 -6.41 -10.69 -10.65
N TYR A 314 -5.71 -9.58 -10.33
CA TYR A 314 -4.33 -9.67 -9.85
C TYR A 314 -4.26 -10.24 -8.42
N VAL A 315 -3.08 -10.70 -8.00
CA VAL A 315 -2.90 -11.49 -6.77
C VAL A 315 -3.53 -10.84 -5.55
N TYR A 316 -3.30 -9.53 -5.33
CA TYR A 316 -3.88 -8.84 -4.17
C TYR A 316 -5.41 -8.73 -4.24
N ALA A 317 -5.96 -8.42 -5.41
CA ALA A 317 -7.41 -8.31 -5.59
C ALA A 317 -8.11 -9.65 -5.33
N LYS A 318 -7.56 -10.76 -5.86
CA LYS A 318 -8.08 -12.12 -5.61
C LYS A 318 -8.10 -12.49 -4.11
N ASP A 319 -7.04 -12.16 -3.38
CA ASP A 319 -6.98 -12.46 -1.93
C ASP A 319 -7.97 -11.58 -1.15
N LEU A 320 -8.09 -10.30 -1.53
CA LEU A 320 -8.94 -9.33 -0.84
C LEU A 320 -10.43 -9.67 -0.93
N VAL A 321 -10.91 -10.07 -2.12
CA VAL A 321 -12.33 -10.36 -2.38
C VAL A 321 -12.60 -11.85 -2.54
N GLN A 322 -11.82 -12.69 -1.90
CA GLN A 322 -12.00 -14.13 -1.94
C GLN A 322 -13.44 -14.51 -1.52
N GLY A 323 -14.16 -15.26 -2.38
CA GLY A 323 -15.56 -15.61 -2.22
C GLY A 323 -16.55 -14.58 -2.83
N TYR A 324 -16.04 -13.53 -3.50
CA TYR A 324 -16.84 -12.50 -4.18
C TYR A 324 -16.22 -12.18 -5.55
N GLU A 325 -15.93 -13.24 -6.31
CA GLU A 325 -15.21 -13.21 -7.59
C GLU A 325 -15.97 -12.42 -8.67
N GLU A 326 -17.27 -12.15 -8.50
CA GLU A 326 -18.06 -11.28 -9.39
C GLU A 326 -17.58 -9.81 -9.42
N MET A 327 -16.73 -9.40 -8.46
CA MET A 327 -16.04 -8.11 -8.44
C MET A 327 -14.74 -8.12 -9.27
N LEU A 328 -14.37 -9.28 -9.83
CA LEU A 328 -13.16 -9.45 -10.62
C LEU A 328 -13.50 -9.74 -12.08
N LEU A 329 -12.94 -8.95 -12.99
CA LEU A 329 -13.16 -9.08 -14.42
C LEU A 329 -11.88 -9.48 -15.15
N PRO A 330 -11.99 -10.21 -16.28
CA PRO A 330 -10.84 -10.61 -17.07
C PRO A 330 -9.96 -9.43 -17.48
N PHE A 331 -8.66 -9.68 -17.61
CA PHE A 331 -7.71 -8.71 -18.13
C PHE A 331 -8.04 -8.37 -19.59
N GLY A 332 -8.09 -7.08 -19.92
CA GLY A 332 -8.27 -6.61 -21.30
C GLY A 332 -9.64 -6.88 -21.93
N ASP A 333 -10.62 -7.39 -21.18
CA ASP A 333 -11.95 -7.71 -21.69
C ASP A 333 -12.89 -6.49 -21.58
N VAL A 334 -12.84 -5.62 -22.56
CA VAL A 334 -13.64 -4.36 -22.64
C VAL A 334 -15.13 -4.65 -22.53
N ASP A 335 -15.62 -5.70 -23.20
CA ASP A 335 -17.04 -6.03 -23.24
C ASP A 335 -17.54 -6.49 -21.85
N ALA A 336 -16.76 -7.32 -21.16
CA ALA A 336 -17.08 -7.74 -19.80
C ALA A 336 -17.10 -6.54 -18.83
N TRP A 337 -16.15 -5.60 -18.96
CA TRP A 337 -16.11 -4.37 -18.15
C TRP A 337 -17.31 -3.47 -18.44
N SER A 338 -17.65 -3.24 -19.72
CA SER A 338 -18.81 -2.45 -20.11
C SER A 338 -20.12 -3.04 -19.58
N ALA A 339 -20.33 -4.35 -19.79
CA ALA A 339 -21.51 -5.06 -19.31
C ALA A 339 -21.64 -4.99 -17.77
N LYS A 340 -20.53 -5.17 -17.05
CA LYS A 340 -20.53 -5.10 -15.57
C LYS A 340 -20.78 -3.69 -15.06
N LEU A 341 -20.24 -2.65 -15.69
CA LEU A 341 -20.54 -1.26 -15.32
C LEU A 341 -22.04 -0.95 -15.48
N ILE A 342 -22.65 -1.41 -16.57
CA ILE A 342 -24.11 -1.25 -16.78
C ILE A 342 -24.86 -2.01 -15.68
N GLU A 343 -24.54 -3.29 -15.46
CA GLU A 343 -25.19 -4.14 -14.47
C GLU A 343 -25.16 -3.52 -13.06
N VAL A 344 -23.97 -3.14 -12.59
CA VAL A 344 -23.75 -2.59 -11.25
C VAL A 344 -24.59 -1.34 -10.98
N PHE A 345 -24.78 -0.49 -12.01
CA PHE A 345 -25.50 0.76 -11.83
C PHE A 345 -26.98 0.71 -12.22
N THR A 346 -27.44 -0.39 -12.84
CA THR A 346 -28.85 -0.56 -13.23
C THR A 346 -29.58 -1.61 -12.38
N TYR A 347 -28.86 -2.62 -11.86
CA TYR A 347 -29.48 -3.67 -11.05
C TYR A 347 -29.71 -3.17 -9.62
N PRO A 348 -30.99 -3.14 -9.15
CA PRO A 348 -31.32 -2.60 -7.84
C PRO A 348 -30.61 -3.33 -6.69
N GLY A 349 -29.96 -2.58 -5.81
CA GLY A 349 -29.33 -3.09 -4.58
C GLY A 349 -27.92 -3.68 -4.75
N MET A 350 -27.43 -3.88 -5.96
CA MET A 350 -26.12 -4.50 -6.19
C MET A 350 -24.97 -3.72 -5.54
N LEU A 351 -24.89 -2.41 -5.77
CA LEU A 351 -23.90 -1.55 -5.12
C LEU A 351 -24.00 -1.58 -3.58
N GLY A 352 -25.22 -1.58 -3.03
CA GLY A 352 -25.43 -1.64 -1.59
C GLY A 352 -24.97 -2.97 -0.98
N ASN A 353 -25.19 -4.08 -1.68
CA ASN A 353 -24.68 -5.39 -1.28
C ASN A 353 -23.17 -5.42 -1.29
N TRP A 354 -22.54 -4.92 -2.36
CA TRP A 354 -21.09 -4.85 -2.46
C TRP A 354 -20.49 -3.91 -1.41
N GLU A 355 -21.12 -2.77 -1.14
CA GLU A 355 -20.72 -1.86 -0.06
C GLU A 355 -20.72 -2.55 1.31
N SER A 356 -21.74 -3.36 1.60
CA SER A 356 -21.83 -4.12 2.84
C SER A 356 -20.69 -5.13 2.97
N VAL A 357 -20.48 -5.94 1.93
CA VAL A 357 -19.41 -6.95 1.89
C VAL A 357 -18.03 -6.31 2.06
N ILE A 358 -17.73 -5.27 1.28
CA ILE A 358 -16.43 -4.60 1.34
C ILE A 358 -16.24 -3.87 2.66
N SER A 359 -17.30 -3.30 3.25
CA SER A 359 -17.21 -2.70 4.59
C SER A 359 -16.86 -3.73 5.66
N ASP A 360 -17.36 -4.97 5.54
CA ASP A 360 -17.03 -6.04 6.47
C ASP A 360 -15.57 -6.48 6.36
N ILE A 361 -15.07 -6.64 5.13
CA ILE A 361 -13.65 -6.90 4.86
C ILE A 361 -12.79 -5.76 5.42
N GLY A 362 -13.15 -4.52 5.11
CA GLY A 362 -12.39 -3.32 5.44
C GLY A 362 -12.22 -3.07 6.93
N ARG A 363 -13.17 -3.51 7.78
CA ARG A 363 -13.08 -3.31 9.24
C ARG A 363 -11.81 -3.90 9.85
N SER A 364 -11.35 -5.04 9.35
CA SER A 364 -10.11 -5.68 9.81
C SER A 364 -8.84 -4.93 9.41
N MET A 365 -8.96 -4.05 8.39
CA MET A 365 -7.87 -3.29 7.80
C MET A 365 -7.66 -1.91 8.44
N HIS A 366 -8.54 -1.46 9.32
CA HIS A 366 -8.41 -0.14 9.93
C HIS A 366 -7.14 -0.04 10.81
N TRP A 367 -6.44 1.10 10.73
CA TRP A 367 -5.20 1.35 11.46
C TRP A 367 -5.23 1.00 12.95
N PRO A 368 -6.31 1.27 13.74
CA PRO A 368 -6.35 0.85 15.13
C PRO A 368 -6.23 -0.68 15.30
N HIS A 369 -6.85 -1.45 14.41
CA HIS A 369 -6.74 -2.91 14.42
C HIS A 369 -5.36 -3.39 13.99
N VAL A 370 -4.87 -2.87 12.87
CA VAL A 370 -3.56 -3.22 12.30
C VAL A 370 -2.44 -2.85 13.25
N GLY A 371 -2.47 -1.65 13.86
CA GLY A 371 -1.49 -1.23 14.85
C GLY A 371 -1.45 -2.12 16.09
N ALA A 372 -2.63 -2.55 16.58
CA ALA A 372 -2.71 -3.47 17.71
C ALA A 372 -2.18 -4.88 17.37
N GLN A 373 -2.39 -5.36 16.12
CA GLN A 373 -1.84 -6.64 15.66
C GLN A 373 -0.31 -6.57 15.57
N HIS A 374 0.24 -5.50 14.98
CA HIS A 374 1.68 -5.27 14.92
C HIS A 374 2.30 -5.21 16.33
N LEU A 375 1.69 -4.45 17.25
CA LEU A 375 2.21 -4.35 18.60
C LEU A 375 2.27 -5.72 19.32
N ARG A 376 1.24 -6.55 19.17
CA ARG A 376 1.24 -7.92 19.71
C ARG A 376 2.36 -8.76 19.13
N LEU A 377 2.53 -8.75 17.80
CA LEU A 377 3.62 -9.46 17.13
C LEU A 377 4.98 -8.97 17.62
N PHE A 378 5.19 -7.67 17.70
CA PHE A 378 6.44 -7.08 18.18
C PHE A 378 6.77 -7.52 19.61
N GLN A 379 5.79 -7.53 20.52
CA GLN A 379 5.96 -8.00 21.89
C GLN A 379 6.31 -9.49 21.96
N GLN A 380 5.70 -10.31 21.09
CA GLN A 380 6.03 -11.74 21.00
C GLN A 380 7.47 -11.96 20.55
N VAL A 381 7.92 -11.29 19.48
CA VAL A 381 9.28 -11.41 18.95
C VAL A 381 10.32 -10.95 19.99
N ILE A 382 10.09 -9.82 20.65
CA ILE A 382 10.98 -9.32 21.71
C ILE A 382 11.09 -10.34 22.87
N THR A 383 9.96 -10.94 23.28
CA THR A 383 9.92 -11.92 24.35
C THR A 383 10.67 -13.20 23.97
N GLN A 384 10.45 -13.70 22.77
CA GLN A 384 11.16 -14.88 22.24
C GLN A 384 12.68 -14.67 22.21
N GLN A 385 13.12 -13.49 21.76
CA GLN A 385 14.55 -13.19 21.73
C GLN A 385 15.16 -13.10 23.14
N ARG A 386 14.46 -12.50 24.10
CA ARG A 386 14.92 -12.44 25.50
C ARG A 386 15.06 -13.83 26.12
N ASN A 387 14.12 -14.75 25.85
CA ASN A 387 14.17 -16.12 26.34
C ASN A 387 15.36 -16.86 25.71
N LYS A 388 15.60 -16.75 24.39
CA LYS A 388 16.77 -17.36 23.74
C LYS A 388 18.08 -16.92 24.35
N ILE A 389 18.21 -15.65 24.76
CA ILE A 389 19.42 -15.12 25.40
C ILE A 389 19.54 -15.67 26.83
N ALA A 390 18.43 -15.78 27.55
CA ALA A 390 18.44 -16.32 28.93
C ALA A 390 18.78 -17.82 29.00
N ASP A 391 18.42 -18.59 27.95
CA ASP A 391 18.71 -20.03 27.88
C ASP A 391 20.18 -20.32 27.48
N VAL A 392 20.93 -19.32 27.03
CA VAL A 392 22.36 -19.44 26.60
C VAL A 392 23.32 -18.96 27.72
N VAL A 393 22.83 -18.25 28.72
CA VAL A 393 23.60 -17.75 29.88
C VAL A 393 23.40 -18.68 31.10
#